data_48c9204f2b866b9cd1e14e00415787b5
#
_entry.id   48c9204f2b866b9cd1e14e00415787b5
#
_cell.length_a   1.000
_cell.length_b   1.000
_cell.length_c   1.000
_cell.angle_alpha   90.00
_cell.angle_beta   90.00
_cell.angle_gamma   90.00
#
_symmetry.space_group_name_H-M   'P 1'
#
loop_
_entity.id
_entity.type
_entity.pdbx_description
1 polymer ?
#
loop_
_entity_poly.entity_id
_entity_poly.type
_entity_poly.pdbx_seq_one_letter_code
_entity_poly.pdbx_strand_id
1 'polypeptide(L)'
;MVLARAQVSRHLSRRLPYYLTPEEAHRLIEVADNERDGLFLRLLWETGARVSEAIAIKLEDVSRDGIRILGKGGAERIVYVQDGLVASILMWAQEIGLNRHGYLFPSRKGDHITKQRADQIIKAVGRRAGLERQVHAHLFRHGYAINFLNCSGRLDALQEQLGHRDINTTRIYLRLTDEDIRREVSKLQF
;
A
#
# COMPACT_ATOMS: atom_id res chain seq x y z
N MET A 1 13.80 -45.19 10.64
CA MET A 1 13.79 -44.12 9.62
C MET A 1 12.64 -43.13 9.85
N VAL A 2 12.43 -42.63 11.09
CA VAL A 2 11.31 -41.74 11.49
C VAL A 2 11.77 -40.43 12.18
N LEU A 3 13.08 -40.24 12.46
CA LEU A 3 13.57 -39.11 13.25
C LEU A 3 14.01 -37.87 12.43
N ALA A 4 14.03 -37.93 11.08
CA ALA A 4 14.48 -36.81 10.24
C ALA A 4 13.38 -35.78 9.89
N ARG A 5 12.09 -36.05 10.16
CA ARG A 5 10.98 -35.13 9.82
C ARG A 5 10.73 -34.02 10.83
N ALA A 6 11.24 -34.15 12.05
CA ALA A 6 10.94 -33.20 13.14
C ALA A 6 11.85 -31.97 13.22
N GLN A 7 13.01 -31.96 12.53
CA GLN A 7 13.97 -30.85 12.64
C GLN A 7 13.88 -29.80 11.54
N VAL A 8 13.24 -30.08 10.40
CA VAL A 8 13.07 -29.08 9.31
C VAL A 8 11.97 -28.09 9.61
N SER A 9 11.03 -28.42 10.49
CA SER A 9 9.86 -27.59 10.80
C SER A 9 10.11 -26.41 11.75
N ARG A 10 11.27 -26.33 12.40
CA ARG A 10 11.52 -25.30 13.46
C ARG A 10 12.03 -23.94 12.97
N HIS A 11 12.40 -23.79 11.70
CA HIS A 11 12.93 -22.51 11.17
C HIS A 11 11.93 -21.64 10.39
N LEU A 12 10.71 -22.08 10.20
CA LEU A 12 9.71 -21.40 9.32
C LEU A 12 8.54 -20.72 10.05
N SER A 13 8.56 -20.60 11.38
CA SER A 13 7.42 -20.01 12.12
C SER A 13 7.57 -18.52 12.46
N ARG A 14 8.15 -17.71 11.60
CA ARG A 14 7.90 -16.27 11.69
C ARG A 14 6.60 -15.98 10.95
N ARG A 15 5.50 -15.73 11.68
CA ARG A 15 4.21 -15.33 11.11
C ARG A 15 4.41 -14.12 10.19
N LEU A 16 3.72 -14.12 9.05
CA LEU A 16 3.64 -12.92 8.20
C LEU A 16 3.20 -11.73 9.08
N PRO A 17 3.79 -10.55 8.88
CA PRO A 17 3.29 -9.36 9.56
C PRO A 17 1.80 -9.19 9.23
N TYR A 18 1.02 -8.69 10.17
CA TYR A 18 -0.38 -8.35 9.91
C TYR A 18 -0.47 -7.39 8.73
N TYR A 19 -1.42 -7.61 7.86
CA TYR A 19 -1.69 -6.80 6.68
C TYR A 19 -3.20 -6.67 6.48
N LEU A 20 -3.63 -5.71 5.68
CA LEU A 20 -5.03 -5.59 5.27
C LEU A 20 -5.32 -6.50 4.10
N THR A 21 -6.44 -7.22 4.16
CA THR A 21 -6.97 -7.89 2.97
C THR A 21 -7.64 -6.87 2.05
N PRO A 22 -7.89 -7.20 0.77
CA PRO A 22 -8.63 -6.32 -0.14
C PRO A 22 -10.00 -5.91 0.41
N GLU A 23 -10.74 -6.86 1.01
CA GLU A 23 -12.07 -6.62 1.59
C GLU A 23 -12.00 -5.67 2.78
N GLU A 24 -10.99 -5.82 3.65
CA GLU A 24 -10.77 -4.91 4.77
C GLU A 24 -10.40 -3.51 4.29
N ALA A 25 -9.52 -3.40 3.28
CA ALA A 25 -9.13 -2.12 2.72
C ALA A 25 -10.32 -1.38 2.08
N HIS A 26 -11.13 -2.07 1.29
CA HIS A 26 -12.34 -1.49 0.70
C HIS A 26 -13.31 -1.01 1.79
N ARG A 27 -13.57 -1.82 2.82
CA ARG A 27 -14.42 -1.43 3.95
C ARG A 27 -13.90 -0.17 4.66
N LEU A 28 -12.57 -0.06 4.85
CA LEU A 28 -11.97 1.14 5.45
C LEU A 28 -12.20 2.39 4.60
N ILE A 29 -12.10 2.26 3.27
CA ILE A 29 -12.32 3.35 2.32
C ILE A 29 -13.80 3.79 2.34
N GLU A 30 -14.72 2.83 2.32
CA GLU A 30 -16.18 3.08 2.31
C GLU A 30 -16.70 3.80 3.56
N VAL A 31 -16.13 3.49 4.73
CA VAL A 31 -16.53 4.11 5.99
C VAL A 31 -15.81 5.43 6.30
N ALA A 32 -15.08 6.01 5.35
CA ALA A 32 -14.44 7.30 5.51
C ALA A 32 -15.47 8.42 5.71
N ASP A 33 -15.14 9.42 6.54
CA ASP A 33 -16.05 10.52 6.89
C ASP A 33 -16.38 11.45 5.72
N ASN A 34 -15.48 11.55 4.77
CA ASN A 34 -15.55 12.48 3.66
C ASN A 34 -14.68 11.98 2.51
N GLU A 35 -14.88 12.56 1.33
CA GLU A 35 -14.25 12.16 0.10
C GLU A 35 -12.71 12.27 0.16
N ARG A 36 -12.16 13.36 0.73
CA ARG A 36 -10.72 13.53 0.92
C ARG A 36 -10.11 12.37 1.68
N ASP A 37 -10.72 11.98 2.81
CA ASP A 37 -10.19 10.93 3.67
C ASP A 37 -10.31 9.55 3.00
N GLY A 38 -11.41 9.32 2.27
CA GLY A 38 -11.61 8.12 1.45
C GLY A 38 -10.58 8.01 0.32
N LEU A 39 -10.35 9.11 -0.41
CA LEU A 39 -9.35 9.17 -1.47
C LEU A 39 -7.92 8.98 -0.92
N PHE A 40 -7.62 9.54 0.26
CA PHE A 40 -6.33 9.34 0.93
C PHE A 40 -6.08 7.85 1.27
N LEU A 41 -7.08 7.16 1.82
CA LEU A 41 -6.97 5.74 2.14
C LEU A 41 -6.84 4.89 0.89
N ARG A 42 -7.62 5.21 -0.15
CA ARG A 42 -7.54 4.56 -1.45
C ARG A 42 -6.15 4.73 -2.08
N LEU A 43 -5.59 5.93 -2.02
CA LEU A 43 -4.23 6.18 -2.51
C LEU A 43 -3.20 5.35 -1.75
N LEU A 44 -3.28 5.27 -0.41
CA LEU A 44 -2.40 4.40 0.37
C LEU A 44 -2.52 2.93 -0.04
N TRP A 45 -3.76 2.46 -0.31
CA TRP A 45 -4.04 1.09 -0.70
C TRP A 45 -3.53 0.75 -2.10
N GLU A 46 -3.78 1.62 -3.09
CA GLU A 46 -3.45 1.34 -4.49
C GLU A 46 -1.99 1.65 -4.87
N THR A 47 -1.25 2.39 -4.02
CA THR A 47 0.16 2.75 -4.28
C THR A 47 1.14 2.07 -3.35
N GLY A 48 0.70 1.62 -2.19
CA GLY A 48 1.60 1.17 -1.12
C GLY A 48 2.55 2.27 -0.62
N ALA A 49 2.28 3.55 -0.89
CA ALA A 49 3.11 4.67 -0.47
C ALA A 49 3.22 4.77 1.06
N ARG A 50 4.34 5.32 1.54
CA ARG A 50 4.43 5.70 2.96
C ARG A 50 3.53 6.91 3.23
N VAL A 51 3.00 7.05 4.46
CA VAL A 51 2.15 8.21 4.82
C VAL A 51 2.83 9.52 4.46
N SER A 52 4.13 9.66 4.79
CA SER A 52 4.88 10.88 4.50
C SER A 52 5.03 11.17 3.01
N GLU A 53 5.06 10.14 2.18
CA GLU A 53 5.07 10.24 0.73
C GLU A 53 3.67 10.65 0.23
N ALA A 54 2.64 9.95 0.68
CA ALA A 54 1.27 10.15 0.24
C ALA A 54 0.73 11.57 0.54
N ILE A 55 0.98 12.10 1.75
CA ILE A 55 0.52 13.45 2.12
C ILE A 55 1.25 14.57 1.37
N ALA A 56 2.46 14.30 0.85
CA ALA A 56 3.28 15.26 0.15
C ALA A 56 3.02 15.31 -1.37
N ILE A 57 2.15 14.46 -1.90
CA ILE A 57 1.81 14.44 -3.33
C ILE A 57 1.04 15.70 -3.69
N LYS A 58 1.47 16.35 -4.78
CA LYS A 58 0.79 17.49 -5.40
C LYS A 58 0.03 17.06 -6.64
N LEU A 59 -0.90 17.90 -7.11
CA LEU A 59 -1.65 17.61 -8.34
C LEU A 59 -0.71 17.50 -9.56
N GLU A 60 0.37 18.25 -9.62
CA GLU A 60 1.38 18.17 -10.68
C GLU A 60 2.14 16.84 -10.74
N ASP A 61 2.10 16.05 -9.65
CA ASP A 61 2.75 14.75 -9.56
C ASP A 61 1.88 13.63 -10.15
N VAL A 62 0.61 13.93 -10.48
CA VAL A 62 -0.36 12.96 -11.01
C VAL A 62 -0.44 13.08 -12.52
N SER A 63 -0.23 11.99 -13.21
CA SER A 63 -0.32 11.88 -14.66
C SER A 63 -1.05 10.60 -15.08
N ARG A 64 -1.31 10.45 -16.37
CA ARG A 64 -1.84 9.20 -16.92
C ARG A 64 -0.86 8.02 -16.79
N ASP A 65 0.44 8.32 -16.76
CA ASP A 65 1.48 7.30 -16.65
C ASP A 65 1.70 6.83 -15.19
N GLY A 66 1.07 7.48 -14.22
CA GLY A 66 1.19 7.16 -12.80
C GLY A 66 1.38 8.38 -11.91
N ILE A 67 1.78 8.13 -10.68
CA ILE A 67 1.98 9.16 -9.66
C ILE A 67 3.47 9.23 -9.30
N ARG A 68 4.06 10.40 -9.46
CA ARG A 68 5.44 10.67 -9.03
C ARG A 68 5.47 10.81 -7.51
N ILE A 69 6.32 10.03 -6.87
CA ILE A 69 6.48 10.03 -5.40
C ILE A 69 7.92 10.38 -5.04
N LEU A 70 8.06 11.37 -4.16
CA LEU A 70 9.34 11.77 -3.57
C LEU A 70 9.63 10.92 -2.32
N GLY A 71 10.67 10.12 -2.39
CA GLY A 71 11.14 9.29 -1.29
C GLY A 71 12.17 10.00 -0.40
N LYS A 72 12.64 9.28 0.62
CA LYS A 72 13.68 9.79 1.53
C LYS A 72 14.97 10.13 0.75
N GLY A 73 15.52 11.33 1.01
CA GLY A 73 16.76 11.79 0.38
C GLY A 73 16.59 12.29 -1.05
N GLY A 74 15.38 12.70 -1.45
CA GLY A 74 15.11 13.24 -2.78
C GLY A 74 15.03 12.20 -3.90
N ALA A 75 15.03 10.92 -3.57
CA ALA A 75 14.83 9.88 -4.59
C ALA A 75 13.40 9.94 -5.13
N GLU A 76 13.26 10.03 -6.43
CA GLU A 76 11.97 10.02 -7.12
C GLU A 76 11.69 8.64 -7.70
N ARG A 77 10.40 8.29 -7.74
CA ARG A 77 9.89 7.13 -8.50
C ARG A 77 8.50 7.42 -9.04
N ILE A 78 8.15 6.76 -10.12
CA ILE A 78 6.78 6.73 -10.62
C ILE A 78 6.13 5.46 -10.10
N VAL A 79 5.00 5.61 -9.43
CA VAL A 79 4.15 4.49 -9.01
C VAL A 79 3.02 4.38 -10.02
N TYR A 80 2.98 3.24 -10.72
CA TYR A 80 1.91 2.97 -11.67
C TYR A 80 0.65 2.58 -10.91
N VAL A 81 -0.48 3.14 -11.32
CA VAL A 81 -1.79 2.94 -10.70
C VAL A 81 -2.85 2.68 -11.76
N GLN A 82 -4.00 2.19 -11.34
CA GLN A 82 -5.14 2.01 -12.25
C GLN A 82 -5.76 3.38 -12.60
N ASP A 83 -6.29 3.48 -13.82
CA ASP A 83 -6.93 4.70 -14.34
C ASP A 83 -8.03 5.26 -13.43
N GLY A 84 -8.75 4.39 -12.74
CA GLY A 84 -9.80 4.77 -11.80
C GLY A 84 -9.32 5.59 -10.60
N LEU A 85 -8.08 5.40 -10.11
CA LEU A 85 -7.52 6.23 -9.05
C LEU A 85 -7.17 7.62 -9.59
N VAL A 86 -6.53 7.70 -10.75
CA VAL A 86 -6.18 8.98 -11.40
C VAL A 86 -7.43 9.79 -11.67
N ALA A 87 -8.48 9.17 -12.24
CA ALA A 87 -9.75 9.84 -12.48
C ALA A 87 -10.37 10.42 -11.19
N SER A 88 -10.39 9.64 -10.10
CA SER A 88 -10.91 10.10 -8.80
C SER A 88 -10.09 11.25 -8.23
N ILE A 89 -8.76 11.23 -8.37
CA ILE A 89 -7.89 12.35 -7.93
C ILE A 89 -8.21 13.62 -8.73
N LEU A 90 -8.36 13.51 -10.03
CA LEU A 90 -8.66 14.67 -10.89
C LEU A 90 -10.04 15.26 -10.60
N MET A 91 -11.05 14.42 -10.37
CA MET A 91 -12.39 14.86 -9.97
C MET A 91 -12.36 15.60 -8.62
N TRP A 92 -11.72 15.02 -7.63
CA TRP A 92 -11.52 15.65 -6.32
C TRP A 92 -10.79 17.00 -6.44
N ALA A 93 -9.70 17.05 -7.21
CA ALA A 93 -8.94 18.28 -7.43
C ALA A 93 -9.80 19.38 -8.07
N GLN A 94 -10.65 19.03 -9.02
CA GLN A 94 -11.59 19.95 -9.68
C GLN A 94 -12.64 20.45 -8.70
N GLU A 95 -13.23 19.55 -7.90
CA GLU A 95 -14.27 19.89 -6.93
C GLU A 95 -13.82 20.93 -5.90
N ILE A 96 -12.58 20.75 -5.36
CA ILE A 96 -12.03 21.69 -4.37
C ILE A 96 -11.31 22.89 -4.99
N GLY A 97 -11.29 23.01 -6.31
CA GLY A 97 -10.56 24.09 -7.02
C GLY A 97 -9.03 24.03 -6.78
N LEU A 98 -8.47 22.82 -6.69
CA LEU A 98 -7.04 22.64 -6.40
C LEU A 98 -6.19 23.12 -7.56
N ASN A 99 -5.25 24.04 -7.28
CA ASN A 99 -4.29 24.45 -8.29
C ASN A 99 -3.20 23.37 -8.55
N ARG A 100 -2.51 23.47 -9.69
CA ARG A 100 -1.53 22.47 -10.12
C ARG A 100 -0.44 22.16 -9.09
N HIS A 101 0.00 23.15 -8.33
CA HIS A 101 1.05 23.02 -7.32
C HIS A 101 0.50 22.72 -5.91
N GLY A 102 -0.82 22.57 -5.79
CA GLY A 102 -1.48 22.28 -4.53
C GLY A 102 -1.33 20.81 -4.12
N TYR A 103 -1.26 20.56 -2.82
CA TYR A 103 -1.23 19.22 -2.27
C TYR A 103 -2.58 18.53 -2.41
N LEU A 104 -2.59 17.24 -2.77
CA LEU A 104 -3.84 16.47 -2.94
C LEU A 104 -4.71 16.45 -1.67
N PHE A 105 -4.08 16.52 -0.51
CA PHE A 105 -4.75 16.47 0.78
C PHE A 105 -4.45 17.72 1.59
N PRO A 106 -5.06 18.86 1.23
CA PRO A 106 -4.76 20.13 1.88
C PRO A 106 -5.24 20.16 3.33
N SER A 107 -4.51 20.86 4.18
CA SER A 107 -4.92 21.22 5.52
C SER A 107 -5.72 22.56 5.50
N ARG A 108 -6.39 22.89 6.59
CA ARG A 108 -7.07 24.20 6.73
C ARG A 108 -6.09 25.39 6.63
N LYS A 109 -4.79 25.18 6.81
CA LYS A 109 -3.76 26.23 6.74
C LYS A 109 -3.13 26.36 5.35
N GLY A 110 -3.61 25.64 4.35
CA GLY A 110 -3.11 25.71 2.96
C GLY A 110 -1.93 24.81 2.64
N ASP A 111 -1.37 24.12 3.63
CA ASP A 111 -0.37 23.07 3.47
C ASP A 111 -1.03 21.68 3.43
N HIS A 112 -0.28 20.60 3.33
CA HIS A 112 -0.84 19.25 3.40
C HIS A 112 -1.25 18.85 4.83
N ILE A 113 -2.10 17.82 4.98
CA ILE A 113 -2.41 17.24 6.28
C ILE A 113 -1.13 16.69 6.93
N THR A 114 -1.05 16.80 8.27
CA THR A 114 0.10 16.28 9.02
C THR A 114 0.06 14.75 9.12
N LYS A 115 1.22 14.11 9.35
CA LYS A 115 1.30 12.68 9.65
C LYS A 115 0.41 12.30 10.83
N GLN A 116 0.35 13.15 11.85
CA GLN A 116 -0.52 12.92 13.01
C GLN A 116 -2.00 12.92 12.61
N ARG A 117 -2.42 13.86 11.73
CA ARG A 117 -3.79 13.87 11.22
C ARG A 117 -4.10 12.64 10.37
N ALA A 118 -3.19 12.23 9.50
CA ALA A 118 -3.30 11.01 8.72
C ALA A 118 -3.47 9.77 9.62
N ASP A 119 -2.67 9.65 10.69
CA ASP A 119 -2.78 8.55 11.66
C ASP A 119 -4.13 8.57 12.41
N GLN A 120 -4.65 9.77 12.76
CA GLN A 120 -5.98 9.91 13.36
C GLN A 120 -7.10 9.45 12.42
N ILE A 121 -7.02 9.80 11.12
CA ILE A 121 -7.97 9.35 10.09
C ILE A 121 -7.96 7.82 10.03
N ILE A 122 -6.79 7.21 9.86
CA ILE A 122 -6.64 5.77 9.74
C ILE A 122 -7.19 5.04 10.97
N LYS A 123 -6.88 5.52 12.18
CA LYS A 123 -7.40 4.94 13.42
C LYS A 123 -8.91 5.09 13.57
N ALA A 124 -9.46 6.23 13.14
CA ALA A 124 -10.89 6.49 13.22
C ALA A 124 -11.68 5.55 12.28
N VAL A 125 -11.24 5.41 11.03
CA VAL A 125 -11.89 4.48 10.08
C VAL A 125 -11.73 3.03 10.51
N GLY A 126 -10.58 2.63 11.09
CA GLY A 126 -10.37 1.29 11.63
C GLY A 126 -11.42 0.92 12.70
N ARG A 127 -11.66 1.83 13.64
CA ARG A 127 -12.72 1.64 14.65
C ARG A 127 -14.12 1.57 14.03
N ARG A 128 -14.40 2.42 13.04
CA ARG A 128 -15.71 2.50 12.36
C ARG A 128 -15.99 1.26 11.51
N ALA A 129 -14.96 0.73 10.86
CA ALA A 129 -15.05 -0.51 10.09
C ALA A 129 -15.21 -1.77 10.98
N GLY A 130 -15.17 -1.62 12.31
CA GLY A 130 -15.30 -2.74 13.25
C GLY A 130 -14.11 -3.68 13.24
N LEU A 131 -12.91 -3.23 12.87
CA LEU A 131 -11.72 -4.06 12.92
C LEU A 131 -11.22 -4.12 14.36
N GLU A 132 -11.12 -5.34 14.91
CA GLU A 132 -10.68 -5.57 16.30
C GLU A 132 -9.24 -5.09 16.56
N ARG A 133 -8.41 -5.13 15.52
CA ARG A 133 -7.02 -4.69 15.59
C ARG A 133 -6.88 -3.20 15.27
N GLN A 134 -5.88 -2.58 15.88
CA GLN A 134 -5.53 -1.20 15.55
C GLN A 134 -4.99 -1.09 14.12
N VAL A 135 -5.67 -0.31 13.27
CA VAL A 135 -5.22 -0.02 11.90
C VAL A 135 -4.19 1.10 11.94
N HIS A 136 -3.12 0.93 11.17
CA HIS A 136 -2.08 1.93 10.94
C HIS A 136 -1.58 1.87 9.49
N ALA A 137 -0.92 2.91 9.03
CA ALA A 137 -0.56 3.07 7.62
C ALA A 137 0.30 1.93 7.03
N HIS A 138 1.18 1.33 7.83
CA HIS A 138 1.98 0.21 7.34
C HIS A 138 1.16 -1.02 6.96
N LEU A 139 -0.05 -1.20 7.54
CA LEU A 139 -0.94 -2.29 7.15
C LEU A 139 -1.43 -2.15 5.70
N PHE A 140 -1.68 -0.92 5.24
CA PHE A 140 -2.01 -0.64 3.82
C PHE A 140 -0.85 -1.05 2.91
N ARG A 141 0.36 -0.63 3.25
CA ARG A 141 1.56 -0.95 2.47
C ARG A 141 1.86 -2.46 2.47
N HIS A 142 1.70 -3.14 3.60
CA HIS A 142 1.86 -4.59 3.69
C HIS A 142 0.79 -5.31 2.87
N GLY A 143 -0.48 -4.85 2.98
CA GLY A 143 -1.58 -5.39 2.20
C GLY A 143 -1.37 -5.19 0.70
N TYR A 144 -0.96 -4.00 0.26
CA TYR A 144 -0.58 -3.74 -1.12
C TYR A 144 0.49 -4.71 -1.61
N ALA A 145 1.58 -4.87 -0.85
CA ALA A 145 2.70 -5.71 -1.24
C ALA A 145 2.29 -7.18 -1.40
N ILE A 146 1.50 -7.71 -0.45
CA ILE A 146 1.02 -9.09 -0.50
C ILE A 146 0.02 -9.28 -1.65
N ASN A 147 -0.93 -8.36 -1.81
CA ASN A 147 -1.90 -8.42 -2.90
C ASN A 147 -1.22 -8.34 -4.27
N PHE A 148 -0.22 -7.44 -4.43
CA PHE A 148 0.56 -7.31 -5.66
C PHE A 148 1.28 -8.63 -6.00
N LEU A 149 1.95 -9.26 -5.04
CA LEU A 149 2.65 -10.53 -5.25
C LEU A 149 1.68 -11.68 -5.55
N ASN A 150 0.55 -11.73 -4.87
CA ASN A 150 -0.48 -12.75 -5.13
C ASN A 150 -1.05 -12.66 -6.55
N CYS A 151 -1.19 -11.44 -7.08
CA CYS A 151 -1.72 -11.21 -8.43
C CYS A 151 -0.66 -11.33 -9.53
N SER A 152 0.55 -10.80 -9.30
CA SER A 152 1.59 -10.69 -10.35
C SER A 152 2.73 -11.69 -10.20
N GLY A 153 3.00 -12.15 -8.98
CA GLY A 153 4.18 -12.97 -8.66
C GLY A 153 5.54 -12.26 -8.82
N ARG A 154 5.55 -10.99 -9.23
CA ARG A 154 6.76 -10.25 -9.63
C ARG A 154 7.33 -9.43 -8.49
N LEU A 155 8.35 -9.97 -7.80
CA LEU A 155 9.03 -9.29 -6.70
C LEU A 155 9.83 -8.06 -7.17
N ASP A 156 10.46 -8.15 -8.33
CA ASP A 156 11.22 -7.07 -8.95
C ASP A 156 10.33 -5.84 -9.22
N ALA A 157 9.18 -6.06 -9.83
CA ALA A 157 8.19 -5.00 -10.08
C ALA A 157 7.65 -4.41 -8.77
N LEU A 158 7.36 -5.24 -7.75
CA LEU A 158 6.95 -4.74 -6.44
C LEU A 158 8.03 -3.88 -5.79
N GLN A 159 9.31 -4.26 -5.93
CA GLN A 159 10.43 -3.51 -5.38
C GLN A 159 10.52 -2.11 -5.98
N GLU A 160 10.35 -1.98 -7.29
CA GLU A 160 10.31 -0.70 -8.00
C GLU A 160 9.12 0.15 -7.54
N GLN A 161 7.92 -0.43 -7.50
CA GLN A 161 6.71 0.25 -7.03
C GLN A 161 6.87 0.80 -5.61
N LEU A 162 7.42 0.01 -4.70
CA LEU A 162 7.61 0.43 -3.31
C LEU A 162 8.83 1.34 -3.10
N GLY A 163 9.76 1.42 -4.07
CA GLY A 163 11.00 2.17 -3.95
C GLY A 163 11.93 1.63 -2.86
N HIS A 164 12.04 0.30 -2.75
CA HIS A 164 12.95 -0.35 -1.83
C HIS A 164 14.34 -0.43 -2.45
N ARG A 165 15.33 0.25 -1.86
CA ARG A 165 16.75 0.13 -2.26
C ARG A 165 17.35 -1.22 -1.89
N ASP A 166 16.83 -1.86 -0.84
CA ASP A 166 17.28 -3.17 -0.37
C ASP A 166 16.20 -4.23 -0.60
N ILE A 167 16.53 -5.24 -1.39
CA ILE A 167 15.68 -6.39 -1.70
C ILE A 167 15.23 -7.15 -0.44
N ASN A 168 16.05 -7.15 0.61
CA ASN A 168 15.73 -7.82 1.86
C ASN A 168 14.47 -7.24 2.52
N THR A 169 14.19 -5.95 2.31
CA THR A 169 12.98 -5.30 2.80
C THR A 169 11.72 -5.86 2.10
N THR A 170 11.84 -6.29 0.84
CA THR A 170 10.71 -6.85 0.09
C THR A 170 10.61 -8.37 0.27
N ARG A 171 11.71 -9.04 0.58
CA ARG A 171 11.75 -10.50 0.83
C ARG A 171 10.89 -10.95 2.01
N ILE A 172 10.57 -10.06 2.95
CA ILE A 172 9.65 -10.41 4.06
C ILE A 172 8.26 -10.84 3.57
N TYR A 173 7.87 -10.42 2.35
CA TYR A 173 6.61 -10.79 1.72
C TYR A 173 6.69 -12.12 0.93
N LEU A 174 7.90 -12.60 0.63
CA LEU A 174 8.14 -13.87 -0.05
C LEU A 174 8.16 -15.05 0.94
N ARG A 175 7.07 -15.30 1.62
CA ARG A 175 6.92 -16.53 2.37
C ARG A 175 6.09 -17.50 1.56
N LEU A 176 6.80 -18.21 0.70
CA LEU A 176 6.24 -19.36 0.01
C LEU A 176 5.93 -20.44 1.07
N THR A 177 4.70 -20.88 1.11
CA THR A 177 4.34 -22.11 1.82
C THR A 177 4.81 -23.31 1.03
N ASP A 178 4.92 -24.49 1.65
CA ASP A 178 5.22 -25.73 0.92
C ASP A 178 4.20 -25.99 -0.20
N GLU A 179 2.97 -25.53 -0.03
CA GLU A 179 1.89 -25.62 -1.01
C GLU A 179 2.10 -24.69 -2.20
N ASP A 180 2.59 -23.47 -1.96
CA ASP A 180 2.97 -22.54 -3.03
C ASP A 180 4.11 -23.09 -3.85
N ILE A 181 5.14 -23.67 -3.20
CA ILE A 181 6.26 -24.29 -3.88
C ILE A 181 5.80 -25.47 -4.75
N ARG A 182 4.91 -26.33 -4.23
CA ARG A 182 4.35 -27.47 -5.00
C ARG A 182 3.58 -26.98 -6.21
N ARG A 183 2.77 -25.92 -6.06
CA ARG A 183 2.01 -25.31 -7.15
C ARG A 183 2.91 -24.75 -8.24
N GLU A 184 4.01 -24.09 -7.87
CA GLU A 184 4.98 -23.57 -8.84
C GLU A 184 5.72 -24.72 -9.56
N VAL A 185 6.17 -25.74 -8.84
CA VAL A 185 6.81 -26.91 -9.41
C VAL A 185 5.88 -27.68 -10.37
N SER A 186 4.59 -27.76 -10.08
CA SER A 186 3.62 -28.42 -10.96
C SER A 186 3.40 -27.74 -12.31
N LYS A 187 3.80 -26.48 -12.47
CA LYS A 187 3.74 -25.73 -13.73
C LYS A 187 4.96 -25.98 -14.64
N LEU A 188 6.03 -26.58 -14.11
CA LEU A 188 7.23 -26.85 -14.87
C LEU A 188 6.97 -27.99 -15.86
N GLN A 189 7.41 -27.80 -17.11
CA GLN A 189 7.43 -28.83 -18.15
C GLN A 189 8.87 -29.32 -18.28
N PHE A 190 9.08 -30.62 -18.09
CA PHE A 190 10.37 -31.27 -18.24
C PHE A 190 10.37 -32.12 -19.52
#